data_4801eada5fa29270fcef898ef4372779
#
_entry.id   4801eada5fa29270fcef898ef4372779
#
_cell.length_a   1.000
_cell.length_b   1.000
_cell.length_c   1.000
_cell.angle_alpha   90.00
_cell.angle_beta   90.00
_cell.angle_gamma   90.00
#
_symmetry.space_group_name_H-M   'P 1'
#
loop_
_entity.id
_entity.type
_entity.pdbx_description
1 polymer ?
#
loop_
_entity_poly.entity_id
_entity_poly.type
_entity_poly.pdbx_seq_one_letter_code
_entity_poly.pdbx_strand_id
1 'polypeptide(L)'
;QIVRMIPTLKVNNRRLNELFYIETLGMKPLLEESAFLSLGDQSGIEKMVLEESPSMRSRKVEGTKKLARLIVKVENPSEIEALLARMDKIPQLYKGTKGYAFEVLSPEGDLVLIHAEDDIKDLKKVDETVTFSKDEKLQYLTAFDISVEINLPEETTSLLEKEEIENGLAFKQAQGSDLLVDNNVTWD
;
A
#
# COMPACT_ATOMS: atom_id res chain seq x y z
N GLN A 1 1.38 14.95 -20.13
CA GLN A 1 2.55 14.73 -19.27
C GLN A 1 2.09 14.00 -18.00
N ILE A 2 2.52 12.77 -17.85
CA ILE A 2 2.20 11.99 -16.67
C ILE A 2 3.02 12.56 -15.50
N VAL A 3 2.35 13.20 -14.56
CA VAL A 3 2.98 13.65 -13.33
C VAL A 3 2.97 12.47 -12.36
N ARG A 4 4.15 12.04 -11.96
CA ARG A 4 4.29 10.98 -10.97
C ARG A 4 3.75 11.44 -9.62
N MET A 5 2.81 10.69 -9.07
CA MET A 5 2.28 10.96 -7.75
C MET A 5 2.97 10.07 -6.70
N ILE A 6 3.41 10.71 -5.61
CA ILE A 6 4.03 10.03 -4.49
C ILE A 6 3.10 10.20 -3.29
N PRO A 7 2.44 9.13 -2.83
CA PRO A 7 1.54 9.26 -1.69
C PRO A 7 2.32 9.49 -0.40
N THR A 8 1.81 10.40 0.42
CA THR A 8 2.29 10.63 1.78
C THR A 8 1.23 10.12 2.75
N LEU A 9 1.59 9.14 3.56
CA LEU A 9 0.73 8.60 4.59
C LEU A 9 1.06 9.20 5.93
N LYS A 10 0.07 9.83 6.56
CA LYS A 10 0.20 10.30 7.94
C LYS A 10 0.03 9.12 8.88
N VAL A 11 1.00 8.93 9.75
CA VAL A 11 1.02 7.81 10.69
C VAL A 11 1.13 8.31 12.13
N ASN A 12 0.53 7.56 13.03
CA ASN A 12 0.54 7.86 14.45
C ASN A 12 1.83 7.37 15.11
N ASN A 13 2.17 6.10 14.87
CA ASN A 13 3.35 5.48 15.45
C ASN A 13 4.37 5.18 14.35
N ARG A 14 5.40 6.01 14.28
CA ARG A 14 6.45 5.88 13.27
C ARG A 14 7.15 4.54 13.34
N ARG A 15 7.54 4.09 14.53
CA ARG A 15 8.30 2.85 14.71
C ARG A 15 7.53 1.62 14.21
N LEU A 16 6.26 1.50 14.55
CA LEU A 16 5.43 0.39 14.08
C LEU A 16 5.25 0.40 12.57
N ASN A 17 5.08 1.58 11.99
CA ASN A 17 4.92 1.73 10.55
C ASN A 17 6.23 1.48 9.79
N GLU A 18 7.38 1.88 10.34
CA GLU A 18 8.68 1.53 9.78
C GLU A 18 8.88 0.02 9.74
N LEU A 19 8.61 -0.69 10.83
CA LEU A 19 8.69 -2.14 10.89
C LEU A 19 7.77 -2.79 9.85
N PHE A 20 6.57 -2.27 9.70
CA PHE A 20 5.60 -2.80 8.75
C PHE A 20 6.07 -2.60 7.30
N TYR A 21 6.33 -1.38 6.89
CA TYR A 21 6.67 -1.10 5.48
C TYR A 21 8.06 -1.59 5.10
N ILE A 22 9.01 -1.54 5.99
CA ILE A 22 10.40 -1.94 5.70
C ILE A 22 10.59 -3.44 5.87
N GLU A 23 10.28 -3.99 7.04
CA GLU A 23 10.56 -5.40 7.32
C GLU A 23 9.49 -6.34 6.79
N THR A 24 8.22 -6.02 6.97
CA THR A 24 7.14 -6.87 6.48
C THR A 24 6.95 -6.76 4.97
N LEU A 25 6.96 -5.55 4.43
CA LEU A 25 6.70 -5.31 3.00
C LEU A 25 7.96 -5.17 2.13
N GLY A 26 9.14 -5.11 2.73
CA GLY A 26 10.39 -5.07 1.97
C GLY A 26 10.69 -3.75 1.28
N MET A 27 10.12 -2.65 1.72
CA MET A 27 10.44 -1.32 1.20
C MET A 27 11.79 -0.84 1.75
N LYS A 28 12.56 -0.14 0.91
CA LYS A 28 13.85 0.39 1.30
C LYS A 28 13.71 1.80 1.88
N PRO A 29 14.24 2.07 3.09
CA PRO A 29 14.29 3.43 3.59
C PRO A 29 15.34 4.23 2.81
N LEU A 30 14.95 5.40 2.30
CA LEU A 30 15.81 6.24 1.45
C LEU A 30 16.32 7.46 2.20
N LEU A 31 15.42 8.27 2.73
CA LEU A 31 15.77 9.51 3.38
C LEU A 31 14.88 9.73 4.61
N GLU A 32 15.51 10.11 5.71
CA GLU A 32 14.83 10.42 6.95
C GLU A 32 15.10 11.87 7.33
N GLU A 33 14.04 12.67 7.39
CA GLU A 33 14.11 14.07 7.77
C GLU A 33 12.99 14.42 8.75
N SER A 34 13.34 14.77 10.00
CA SER A 34 12.37 15.18 11.02
C SER A 34 11.22 14.16 11.15
N ALA A 35 10.00 14.58 10.81
CA ALA A 35 8.81 13.74 10.87
C ALA A 35 8.60 12.84 9.63
N PHE A 36 9.43 13.00 8.60
CA PHE A 36 9.25 12.33 7.31
C PHE A 36 10.24 11.18 7.11
N LEU A 37 9.74 10.08 6.53
CA LEU A 37 10.57 8.97 6.06
C LEU A 37 10.17 8.64 4.62
N SER A 38 11.14 8.78 3.71
CA SER A 38 10.99 8.40 2.31
C SER A 38 11.27 6.91 2.12
N LEU A 39 10.39 6.21 1.42
CA LEU A 39 10.49 4.79 1.14
C LEU A 39 10.50 4.54 -0.37
N GLY A 40 11.25 3.54 -0.77
CA GLY A 40 11.33 3.13 -2.17
C GLY A 40 11.79 1.69 -2.32
N ASP A 41 12.36 1.39 -3.46
CA ASP A 41 12.94 0.08 -3.78
C ASP A 41 14.46 0.18 -3.97
N GLN A 42 15.09 -0.89 -4.49
CA GLN A 42 16.54 -0.91 -4.71
C GLN A 42 17.01 0.10 -5.75
N SER A 43 16.13 0.64 -6.59
CA SER A 43 16.49 1.71 -7.53
C SER A 43 16.83 3.03 -6.83
N GLY A 44 16.43 3.19 -5.60
CA GLY A 44 16.62 4.43 -4.84
C GLY A 44 15.64 5.54 -5.19
N ILE A 45 14.63 5.23 -6.00
CA ILE A 45 13.60 6.18 -6.37
C ILE A 45 12.50 6.18 -5.32
N GLU A 46 12.14 7.36 -4.81
CA GLU A 46 11.06 7.52 -3.84
C GLU A 46 9.73 7.04 -4.40
N LYS A 47 9.04 6.20 -3.65
CA LYS A 47 7.73 5.66 -4.02
C LYS A 47 6.61 6.10 -3.08
N MET A 48 6.93 6.33 -1.82
CA MET A 48 5.98 6.85 -0.84
C MET A 48 6.71 7.53 0.32
N VAL A 49 5.97 8.29 1.10
CA VAL A 49 6.50 8.98 2.28
C VAL A 49 5.60 8.69 3.48
N LEU A 50 6.21 8.39 4.61
CA LEU A 50 5.52 8.34 5.90
C LEU A 50 5.77 9.66 6.64
N GLU A 51 4.71 10.26 7.14
CA GLU A 51 4.77 11.47 7.96
C GLU A 51 4.20 11.18 9.34
N GLU A 52 5.03 11.27 10.37
CA GLU A 52 4.55 11.13 11.73
C GLU A 52 3.77 12.38 12.15
N SER A 53 2.53 12.18 12.56
CA SER A 53 1.65 13.25 12.99
C SER A 53 1.10 12.94 14.39
N PRO A 54 1.65 13.57 15.45
CA PRO A 54 1.18 13.36 16.82
C PRO A 54 -0.30 13.68 17.03
N SER A 55 -0.86 14.57 16.23
CA SER A 55 -2.28 14.94 16.30
C SER A 55 -3.22 13.78 15.95
N MET A 56 -2.72 12.75 15.29
CA MET A 56 -3.51 11.56 14.95
C MET A 56 -3.89 10.72 16.16
N ARG A 57 -3.14 10.84 17.26
CA ARG A 57 -3.36 10.00 18.46
C ARG A 57 -4.70 10.25 19.15
N SER A 58 -5.25 11.43 19.04
CA SER A 58 -6.49 11.82 19.73
C SER A 58 -7.69 11.85 18.81
N ARG A 59 -7.54 11.54 17.53
CA ARG A 59 -8.63 11.63 16.58
C ARG A 59 -9.41 10.33 16.45
N LYS A 60 -10.72 10.43 16.68
CA LYS A 60 -11.63 9.35 16.29
C LYS A 60 -11.93 9.48 14.82
N VAL A 61 -11.67 8.42 14.08
CA VAL A 61 -12.07 8.35 12.67
C VAL A 61 -13.54 7.97 12.65
N GLU A 62 -14.40 8.90 12.23
CA GLU A 62 -15.82 8.67 12.01
C GLU A 62 -16.09 8.56 10.52
N GLY A 63 -16.80 7.51 10.10
CA GLY A 63 -17.17 7.29 8.72
C GLY A 63 -16.11 6.54 7.90
N THR A 64 -16.21 6.64 6.57
CA THR A 64 -15.35 5.93 5.64
C THR A 64 -14.02 6.66 5.45
N LYS A 65 -12.91 5.94 5.64
CA LYS A 65 -11.58 6.49 5.36
C LYS A 65 -11.44 6.85 3.88
N LYS A 66 -10.70 7.91 3.58
CA LYS A 66 -10.40 8.31 2.22
C LYS A 66 -9.59 7.25 1.49
N LEU A 67 -8.58 6.72 2.16
CA LEU A 67 -7.79 5.61 1.63
C LEU A 67 -8.59 4.31 1.78
N ALA A 68 -8.97 3.71 0.64
CA ALA A 68 -9.57 2.39 0.65
C ALA A 68 -8.49 1.31 0.74
N ARG A 69 -7.46 1.43 -0.09
CA ARG A 69 -6.39 0.45 -0.15
C ARG A 69 -5.13 1.04 -0.80
N LEU A 70 -3.97 0.71 -0.25
CA LEU A 70 -2.68 0.93 -0.89
C LEU A 70 -2.35 -0.29 -1.74
N ILE A 71 -1.94 -0.08 -2.98
CA ILE A 71 -1.60 -1.16 -3.91
C ILE A 71 -0.13 -1.07 -4.25
N VAL A 72 0.61 -2.14 -3.99
CA VAL A 72 2.03 -2.27 -4.31
C VAL A 72 2.17 -3.31 -5.42
N LYS A 73 2.55 -2.86 -6.61
CA LYS A 73 2.82 -3.75 -7.73
C LYS A 73 4.30 -4.05 -7.81
N VAL A 74 4.66 -5.29 -7.54
CA VAL A 74 6.04 -5.77 -7.53
C VAL A 74 6.41 -6.28 -8.92
N GLU A 75 7.60 -5.96 -9.40
CA GLU A 75 8.07 -6.43 -10.70
C GLU A 75 8.39 -7.93 -10.69
N ASN A 76 9.01 -8.41 -9.62
CA ASN A 76 9.43 -9.81 -9.50
C ASN A 76 8.49 -10.60 -8.57
N PRO A 77 7.64 -11.49 -9.12
CA PRO A 77 6.68 -12.27 -8.32
C PRO A 77 7.33 -13.14 -7.24
N SER A 78 8.54 -13.63 -7.45
CA SER A 78 9.24 -14.47 -6.46
C SER A 78 9.56 -13.71 -5.17
N GLU A 79 9.69 -12.40 -5.23
CA GLU A 79 9.94 -11.57 -4.05
C GLU A 79 8.73 -11.50 -3.13
N ILE A 80 7.52 -11.62 -3.69
CA ILE A 80 6.29 -11.71 -2.87
C ILE A 80 6.32 -12.97 -2.02
N GLU A 81 6.69 -14.11 -2.60
CA GLU A 81 6.81 -15.36 -1.86
C GLU A 81 7.90 -15.29 -0.79
N ALA A 82 9.00 -14.58 -1.07
CA ALA A 82 10.06 -14.34 -0.10
C ALA A 82 9.56 -13.51 1.10
N LEU A 83 8.73 -12.50 0.86
CA LEU A 83 8.10 -11.74 1.94
C LEU A 83 7.16 -12.61 2.77
N LEU A 84 6.35 -13.43 2.12
CA LEU A 84 5.41 -14.34 2.80
C LEU A 84 6.15 -15.37 3.67
N ALA A 85 7.29 -15.87 3.19
CA ALA A 85 8.10 -16.84 3.92
C ALA A 85 8.65 -16.30 5.25
N ARG A 86 8.78 -14.99 5.39
CA ARG A 86 9.29 -14.34 6.60
C ARG A 86 8.21 -14.02 7.63
N MET A 87 6.95 -14.14 7.25
CA MET A 87 5.83 -13.79 8.12
C MET A 87 5.53 -14.91 9.12
N ASP A 88 5.29 -14.54 10.37
CA ASP A 88 4.89 -15.50 11.42
C ASP A 88 3.49 -16.04 11.14
N LYS A 89 2.62 -15.21 10.62
CA LYS A 89 1.26 -15.57 10.26
C LYS A 89 1.00 -15.19 8.81
N ILE A 90 0.57 -16.16 8.01
CA ILE A 90 0.23 -15.93 6.60
C ILE A 90 -1.04 -15.09 6.52
N PRO A 91 -1.00 -13.94 5.81
CA PRO A 91 -2.16 -13.08 5.62
C PRO A 91 -3.13 -13.66 4.60
N GLN A 92 -4.18 -12.91 4.27
CA GLN A 92 -5.08 -13.28 3.18
C GLN A 92 -4.31 -13.39 1.87
N LEU A 93 -4.30 -14.58 1.27
CA LEU A 93 -3.62 -14.86 0.01
C LEU A 93 -4.56 -14.72 -1.18
N TYR A 94 -3.97 -14.31 -2.30
CA TYR A 94 -4.57 -14.34 -3.62
C TYR A 94 -3.60 -15.01 -4.57
N LYS A 95 -4.10 -15.51 -5.68
CA LYS A 95 -3.29 -16.07 -6.75
C LYS A 95 -3.82 -15.61 -8.11
N GLY A 96 -2.92 -15.14 -8.94
CA GLY A 96 -3.20 -14.70 -10.30
C GLY A 96 -2.31 -15.42 -11.31
N THR A 97 -2.21 -14.86 -12.50
CA THR A 97 -1.43 -15.45 -13.60
C THR A 97 0.07 -15.45 -13.32
N LYS A 98 0.56 -14.48 -12.55
CA LYS A 98 2.00 -14.35 -12.23
C LYS A 98 2.38 -14.94 -10.88
N GLY A 99 1.44 -15.43 -10.11
CA GLY A 99 1.71 -16.08 -8.83
C GLY A 99 0.90 -15.52 -7.67
N TYR A 100 1.47 -15.65 -6.48
CA TYR A 100 0.80 -15.26 -5.24
C TYR A 100 0.82 -13.75 -5.00
N ALA A 101 -0.23 -13.28 -4.37
CA ALA A 101 -0.36 -11.94 -3.85
C ALA A 101 -0.96 -12.02 -2.44
N PHE A 102 -0.86 -10.96 -1.67
CA PHE A 102 -1.43 -10.95 -0.33
C PHE A 102 -1.95 -9.57 0.06
N GLU A 103 -2.88 -9.56 0.99
CA GLU A 103 -3.44 -8.35 1.56
C GLU A 103 -3.26 -8.35 3.06
N VAL A 104 -2.74 -7.26 3.60
CA VAL A 104 -2.46 -7.08 5.03
C VAL A 104 -3.00 -5.75 5.52
N LEU A 105 -3.21 -5.65 6.84
CA LEU A 105 -3.55 -4.39 7.49
C LEU A 105 -2.29 -3.75 8.05
N SER A 106 -2.11 -2.46 7.79
CA SER A 106 -1.05 -1.67 8.40
C SER A 106 -1.34 -1.42 9.89
N PRO A 107 -0.35 -0.92 10.65
CA PRO A 107 -0.60 -0.49 12.04
C PRO A 107 -1.67 0.59 12.19
N GLU A 108 -1.90 1.38 11.13
CA GLU A 108 -2.96 2.39 11.10
C GLU A 108 -4.32 1.82 10.67
N GLY A 109 -4.38 0.52 10.36
CA GLY A 109 -5.60 -0.14 9.90
C GLY A 109 -5.90 0.06 8.43
N ASP A 110 -4.91 0.43 7.62
CA ASP A 110 -5.05 0.56 6.18
C ASP A 110 -4.77 -0.76 5.49
N LEU A 111 -5.60 -1.10 4.50
CA LEU A 111 -5.37 -2.28 3.68
C LEU A 111 -4.22 -2.03 2.70
N VAL A 112 -3.32 -3.00 2.59
CA VAL A 112 -2.22 -2.98 1.62
C VAL A 112 -2.25 -4.27 0.83
N LEU A 113 -2.35 -4.16 -0.49
CA LEU A 113 -2.30 -5.28 -1.42
C LEU A 113 -0.93 -5.32 -2.10
N ILE A 114 -0.26 -6.46 -2.02
CA ILE A 114 1.02 -6.71 -2.69
C ILE A 114 0.79 -7.74 -3.79
N HIS A 115 1.07 -7.38 -5.03
CA HIS A 115 0.83 -8.25 -6.19
C HIS A 115 1.84 -8.00 -7.31
N ALA A 116 1.84 -8.86 -8.32
CA ALA A 116 2.69 -8.71 -9.51
C ALA A 116 1.90 -8.77 -10.82
N GLU A 117 0.55 -8.74 -10.74
CA GLU A 117 -0.32 -8.85 -11.91
C GLU A 117 -0.38 -7.55 -12.71
N ASP A 118 -0.62 -7.67 -14.00
CA ASP A 118 -0.92 -6.50 -14.83
C ASP A 118 -2.32 -5.96 -14.54
N ASP A 119 -3.26 -6.85 -14.19
CA ASP A 119 -4.62 -6.50 -13.79
C ASP A 119 -4.96 -7.21 -12.48
N ILE A 120 -5.29 -6.45 -11.46
CA ILE A 120 -5.66 -7.01 -10.13
C ILE A 120 -6.94 -7.84 -10.18
N LYS A 121 -7.76 -7.69 -11.23
CA LYS A 121 -8.96 -8.52 -11.44
C LYS A 121 -8.63 -9.98 -11.70
N ASP A 122 -7.41 -10.27 -12.12
CA ASP A 122 -6.94 -11.65 -12.31
C ASP A 122 -6.66 -12.38 -11.00
N LEU A 123 -6.60 -11.65 -9.90
CA LEU A 123 -6.36 -12.22 -8.57
C LEU A 123 -7.60 -12.92 -8.04
N LYS A 124 -7.42 -14.15 -7.59
CA LYS A 124 -8.47 -14.96 -6.94
C LYS A 124 -8.04 -15.32 -5.53
N LYS A 125 -8.98 -15.26 -4.62
CA LYS A 125 -8.75 -15.58 -3.21
C LYS A 125 -8.31 -17.03 -3.05
N VAL A 126 -7.28 -17.27 -2.24
CA VAL A 126 -6.75 -18.59 -1.92
C VAL A 126 -7.16 -18.94 -0.49
N ASP A 127 -7.88 -20.05 -0.34
CA ASP A 127 -8.33 -20.54 0.98
C ASP A 127 -7.49 -21.71 1.50
N GLU A 128 -6.50 -22.13 0.71
CA GLU A 128 -5.61 -23.24 1.07
C GLU A 128 -4.47 -22.78 1.97
N THR A 129 -3.96 -23.68 2.81
CA THR A 129 -2.75 -23.44 3.56
C THR A 129 -1.53 -23.66 2.67
N VAL A 130 -0.71 -22.63 2.52
CA VAL A 130 0.48 -22.67 1.68
C VAL A 130 1.70 -22.34 2.52
N THR A 131 2.77 -23.09 2.30
CA THR A 131 4.06 -22.85 2.94
C THR A 131 5.06 -22.31 1.91
N PHE A 132 5.80 -21.29 2.30
CA PHE A 132 6.77 -20.63 1.42
C PHE A 132 8.20 -20.88 1.94
N SER A 133 9.13 -21.06 1.00
CA SER A 133 10.55 -21.24 1.33
C SER A 133 11.19 -19.89 1.61
N LYS A 134 11.99 -19.84 2.69
CA LYS A 134 12.71 -18.61 3.05
C LYS A 134 13.78 -18.28 2.02
N ASP A 135 13.81 -17.02 1.59
CA ASP A 135 14.91 -16.44 0.84
C ASP A 135 15.66 -15.46 1.76
N GLU A 136 16.76 -15.92 2.31
CA GLU A 136 17.57 -15.12 3.24
C GLU A 136 18.29 -13.96 2.57
N LYS A 137 18.33 -13.95 1.23
CA LYS A 137 19.04 -12.93 0.46
C LYS A 137 18.19 -11.68 0.20
N LEU A 138 16.87 -11.81 0.25
CA LEU A 138 16.00 -10.66 0.00
C LEU A 138 16.00 -9.73 1.21
N GLN A 139 16.58 -8.56 1.05
CA GLN A 139 16.49 -7.50 2.05
C GLN A 139 15.40 -6.50 1.69
N TYR A 140 15.42 -6.00 0.46
CA TYR A 140 14.44 -5.04 -0.06
C TYR A 140 13.95 -5.47 -1.43
N LEU A 141 12.73 -5.08 -1.76
CA LEU A 141 12.16 -5.29 -3.11
C LEU A 141 13.03 -4.63 -4.16
N THR A 142 13.26 -5.33 -5.26
CA THR A 142 14.08 -4.83 -6.37
C THR A 142 13.41 -3.64 -7.05
N ALA A 143 12.14 -3.78 -7.41
CA ALA A 143 11.36 -2.73 -8.04
C ALA A 143 9.87 -2.91 -7.77
N PHE A 144 9.19 -1.82 -7.44
CA PHE A 144 7.74 -1.79 -7.33
C PHE A 144 7.21 -0.41 -7.67
N ASP A 145 5.92 -0.38 -7.96
CA ASP A 145 5.17 0.86 -8.12
C ASP A 145 4.00 0.88 -7.14
N ILE A 146 3.58 2.07 -6.74
CA ILE A 146 2.48 2.27 -5.82
C ILE A 146 1.34 2.98 -6.52
N SER A 147 0.14 2.47 -6.29
CA SER A 147 -1.11 3.15 -6.58
C SER A 147 -2.00 3.10 -5.35
N VAL A 148 -3.04 3.92 -5.33
CA VAL A 148 -3.98 3.97 -4.22
C VAL A 148 -5.40 3.86 -4.73
N GLU A 149 -6.23 3.14 -3.98
CA GLU A 149 -7.68 3.20 -4.11
C GLU A 149 -8.22 4.18 -3.08
N ILE A 150 -9.02 5.11 -3.54
CA ILE A 150 -9.60 6.15 -2.69
C ILE A 150 -11.11 5.95 -2.66
N ASN A 151 -11.68 6.05 -1.46
CA ASN A 151 -13.12 6.08 -1.28
C ASN A 151 -13.61 7.49 -1.57
N LEU A 152 -14.55 7.62 -2.50
CA LEU A 152 -15.13 8.90 -2.89
C LEU A 152 -16.65 8.88 -2.75
N PRO A 153 -17.27 10.06 -2.53
CA PRO A 153 -18.71 10.18 -2.67
C PRO A 153 -19.16 9.78 -4.08
N GLU A 154 -20.32 9.17 -4.19
CA GLU A 154 -20.87 8.66 -5.45
C GLU A 154 -20.85 9.67 -6.60
N GLU A 155 -21.18 10.91 -6.30
CA GLU A 155 -21.27 12.03 -7.25
C GLU A 155 -19.93 12.44 -7.88
N THR A 156 -18.79 12.07 -7.31
CA THR A 156 -17.46 12.44 -7.81
C THR A 156 -16.73 11.31 -8.51
N THR A 157 -17.18 10.07 -8.34
CA THR A 157 -16.50 8.87 -8.86
C THR A 157 -16.36 8.88 -10.39
N SER A 158 -17.41 9.27 -11.12
CA SER A 158 -17.41 9.27 -12.58
C SER A 158 -16.48 10.31 -13.20
N LEU A 159 -16.23 11.42 -12.51
CA LEU A 159 -15.33 12.48 -12.98
C LEU A 159 -13.85 12.10 -12.78
N LEU A 160 -13.56 11.26 -11.81
CA LEU A 160 -12.21 10.92 -11.41
C LEU A 160 -11.69 9.63 -12.03
N GLU A 161 -12.55 8.79 -12.60
CA GLU A 161 -12.16 7.55 -13.26
C GLU A 161 -11.15 7.75 -14.41
N LYS A 162 -11.24 8.87 -15.11
CA LYS A 162 -10.30 9.20 -16.18
C LYS A 162 -8.91 9.55 -15.63
N GLU A 163 -8.86 10.22 -14.50
CA GLU A 163 -7.59 10.57 -13.85
C GLU A 163 -6.89 9.34 -13.27
N GLU A 164 -7.66 8.35 -12.85
CA GLU A 164 -7.16 7.07 -12.38
C GLU A 164 -6.21 6.41 -13.39
N ILE A 165 -6.61 6.36 -14.66
CA ILE A 165 -5.84 5.73 -15.73
C ILE A 165 -4.53 6.48 -15.98
N GLU A 166 -4.55 7.79 -15.90
CA GLU A 166 -3.39 8.63 -16.21
C GLU A 166 -2.40 8.75 -15.06
N ASN A 167 -2.87 8.67 -13.83
CA ASN A 167 -2.08 8.96 -12.62
C ASN A 167 -1.81 7.75 -11.72
N GLY A 168 -2.26 6.57 -12.11
CA GLY A 168 -2.10 5.36 -11.30
C GLY A 168 -2.95 5.36 -10.03
N LEU A 169 -4.06 6.11 -10.05
CA LEU A 169 -5.02 6.16 -8.95
C LEU A 169 -6.18 5.24 -9.23
N ALA A 170 -6.58 4.47 -8.26
CA ALA A 170 -7.80 3.67 -8.29
C ALA A 170 -8.82 4.27 -7.34
N PHE A 171 -10.01 4.60 -7.85
CA PHE A 171 -11.09 5.17 -7.06
C PHE A 171 -12.17 4.14 -6.84
N LYS A 172 -12.64 4.05 -5.60
CA LYS A 172 -13.69 3.12 -5.22
C LYS A 172 -14.87 3.91 -4.66
N GLN A 173 -16.06 3.64 -5.17
CA GLN A 173 -17.27 4.28 -4.69
C GLN A 173 -17.55 3.92 -3.25
N ALA A 174 -17.71 4.93 -2.40
CA ALA A 174 -18.08 4.74 -1.00
C ALA A 174 -19.55 5.08 -0.78
N GLN A 175 -20.22 4.29 0.05
CA GLN A 175 -21.56 4.62 0.51
C GLN A 175 -21.45 5.48 1.76
N GLY A 176 -22.20 6.58 1.82
CA GLY A 176 -22.27 7.45 2.99
C GLY A 176 -21.88 8.87 2.71
N SER A 177 -22.07 9.70 3.72
CA SER A 177 -21.71 11.09 3.69
C SER A 177 -20.21 11.24 3.69
N ASP A 178 -19.75 12.32 3.32
CA ASP A 178 -18.43 12.91 3.30
C ASP A 178 -17.21 12.03 3.60
N LEU A 179 -16.24 12.15 2.73
CA LEU A 179 -14.89 11.70 3.00
C LEU A 179 -14.38 12.42 4.24
N LEU A 180 -13.88 11.66 5.19
CA LEU A 180 -13.30 12.26 6.37
C LEU A 180 -12.09 13.09 5.97
N VAL A 181 -12.05 14.27 6.53
CA VAL A 181 -10.91 15.19 6.38
C VAL A 181 -9.63 14.55 6.91
N ASP A 182 -9.79 13.58 7.78
CA ASP A 182 -8.78 12.92 8.56
C ASP A 182 -8.41 11.57 8.08
N ASN A 183 -8.25 11.42 6.82
CA ASN A 183 -7.67 10.19 6.39
C ASN A 183 -6.19 10.40 6.15
N ASN A 184 -5.49 9.33 6.27
CA ASN A 184 -4.05 9.30 6.36
C ASN A 184 -3.32 9.57 5.04
N VAL A 185 -3.98 10.14 4.05
CA VAL A 185 -3.37 10.37 2.72
C VAL A 185 -3.34 11.83 2.37
N THR A 186 -2.15 12.34 2.07
CA THR A 186 -1.94 13.64 1.43
C THR A 186 -1.22 13.43 0.11
N TRP A 187 -1.40 14.38 -0.80
CA TRP A 187 -0.79 14.33 -2.12
C TRP A 187 0.29 15.40 -2.24
N ASP A 188 1.44 15.02 -2.81
CA ASP A 188 2.50 15.94 -3.18
C ASP A 188 2.30 16.51 -4.57
#